data_664b931380240b1079ba376b79821ac2
#
_entry.id   664b931380240b1079ba376b79821ac2
#
_cell.length_a   1.000
_cell.length_b   1.000
_cell.length_c   1.000
_cell.angle_alpha   90.00
_cell.angle_beta   90.00
_cell.angle_gamma   90.00
#
_symmetry.space_group_name_H-M   'P 1'
#
loop_
_entity.id
_entity.type
_entity.pdbx_description
1 polymer ?
#
loop_
_entity_poly.entity_id
_entity_poly.type
_entity_poly.pdbx_seq_one_letter_code
_entity_poly.pdbx_strand_id
1 'polypeptide(L)'
;MHIDHVGLNVSDLDRAVAWYSEAFGLTSAKPFAVEPLNLRGVFLTNQDGFAIELLERTGSQPGLQPDSVPTALLTWGFSHLCFRVAEVEPVHQKLLAMGAKEIMSVRPAPEPGVIMSYVADPDGNLIEIIDRKAAVR
;
A
#
# COMPACT_ATOMS: atom_id res chain seq x y z
N MET A 1 -4.68 -12.06 -20.48
CA MET A 1 -5.25 -11.32 -19.33
C MET A 1 -4.08 -10.74 -18.53
N HIS A 2 -4.15 -9.47 -18.15
CA HIS A 2 -3.15 -8.79 -17.33
C HIS A 2 -3.88 -8.09 -16.18
N ILE A 3 -3.22 -7.95 -15.03
CA ILE A 3 -3.72 -7.07 -13.95
C ILE A 3 -3.50 -5.64 -14.43
N ASP A 4 -4.56 -4.83 -14.40
CA ASP A 4 -4.50 -3.42 -14.77
C ASP A 4 -4.10 -2.56 -13.56
N HIS A 5 -4.89 -2.60 -12.49
CA HIS A 5 -4.61 -1.85 -11.26
C HIS A 5 -5.19 -2.52 -10.02
N VAL A 6 -4.84 -1.98 -8.86
CA VAL A 6 -5.46 -2.31 -7.57
C VAL A 6 -6.15 -1.05 -7.05
N GLY A 7 -7.45 -1.13 -6.75
CA GLY A 7 -8.20 -0.03 -6.14
C GLY A 7 -8.00 0.03 -4.63
N LEU A 8 -7.75 1.23 -4.10
CA LEU A 8 -7.55 1.50 -2.68
C LEU A 8 -8.41 2.69 -2.24
N ASN A 9 -9.34 2.44 -1.33
CA ASN A 9 -10.14 3.51 -0.74
C ASN A 9 -9.31 4.24 0.33
N VAL A 10 -9.34 5.57 0.29
CA VAL A 10 -8.59 6.44 1.20
C VAL A 10 -9.52 7.49 1.82
N SER A 11 -9.16 7.97 3.00
CA SER A 11 -9.94 8.99 3.72
C SER A 11 -9.71 10.41 3.18
N ASP A 12 -8.55 10.66 2.58
CA ASP A 12 -8.09 11.94 2.04
C ASP A 12 -7.22 11.67 0.82
N LEU A 13 -7.74 12.00 -0.37
CA LEU A 13 -7.08 11.70 -1.64
C LEU A 13 -5.75 12.45 -1.79
N ASP A 14 -5.72 13.74 -1.44
CA ASP A 14 -4.54 14.58 -1.66
C ASP A 14 -3.39 14.14 -0.74
N ARG A 15 -3.71 13.79 0.52
CA ARG A 15 -2.75 13.21 1.46
C ARG A 15 -2.24 11.86 0.99
N ALA A 16 -3.12 10.97 0.54
CA ALA A 16 -2.74 9.65 0.06
C ALA A 16 -1.85 9.73 -1.19
N VAL A 17 -2.17 10.60 -2.14
CA VAL A 17 -1.34 10.86 -3.34
C VAL A 17 0.07 11.29 -2.92
N ALA A 18 0.19 12.27 -2.04
CA ALA A 18 1.49 12.75 -1.57
C ALA A 18 2.28 11.62 -0.87
N TRP A 19 1.61 10.89 0.03
CA TRP A 19 2.25 9.82 0.80
C TRP A 19 2.73 8.67 -0.09
N TYR A 20 1.88 8.10 -0.95
CA TYR A 20 2.24 6.98 -1.82
C TYR A 20 3.27 7.37 -2.89
N SER A 21 3.18 8.59 -3.43
CA SER A 21 4.18 9.10 -4.37
C SER A 21 5.57 9.22 -3.73
N GLU A 22 5.67 9.76 -2.53
CA GLU A 22 6.94 9.88 -1.81
C GLU A 22 7.45 8.53 -1.30
N ALA A 23 6.55 7.70 -0.76
CA ALA A 23 6.90 6.40 -0.20
C ALA A 23 7.54 5.48 -1.24
N PHE A 24 6.91 5.37 -2.41
CA PHE A 24 7.23 4.34 -3.41
C PHE A 24 7.65 4.89 -4.78
N GLY A 25 7.83 6.20 -4.90
CA GLY A 25 8.25 6.84 -6.16
C GLY A 25 7.19 6.73 -7.27
N LEU A 26 5.91 6.70 -6.91
CA LEU A 26 4.82 6.61 -7.88
C LEU A 26 4.49 7.99 -8.45
N THR A 27 4.11 8.02 -9.72
CA THR A 27 3.71 9.23 -10.43
C THR A 27 2.19 9.27 -10.62
N SER A 28 1.55 10.39 -10.27
CA SER A 28 0.12 10.55 -10.44
C SER A 28 -0.25 10.84 -11.90
N ALA A 29 -1.32 10.18 -12.36
CA ALA A 29 -2.02 10.53 -13.60
C ALA A 29 -3.02 11.67 -13.34
N LYS A 30 -3.77 12.08 -14.38
CA LYS A 30 -4.80 13.11 -14.27
C LYS A 30 -5.92 12.64 -13.32
N PRO A 31 -6.28 13.43 -12.28
CA PRO A 31 -7.41 13.11 -11.40
C PRO A 31 -8.74 13.05 -12.18
N PHE A 32 -9.67 12.26 -11.66
CA PHE A 32 -11.04 12.18 -12.17
C PHE A 32 -12.06 12.29 -11.03
N ALA A 33 -13.32 12.56 -11.39
CA ALA A 33 -14.43 12.61 -10.44
C ALA A 33 -15.65 11.89 -11.02
N VAL A 34 -16.45 11.30 -10.13
CA VAL A 34 -17.75 10.70 -10.45
C VAL A 34 -18.81 11.40 -9.59
N GLU A 35 -19.34 12.51 -10.10
CA GLU A 35 -20.24 13.42 -9.39
C GLU A 35 -21.44 12.72 -8.71
N PRO A 36 -22.16 11.79 -9.37
CA PRO A 36 -23.29 11.12 -8.74
C PRO A 36 -22.94 10.32 -7.49
N LEU A 37 -21.65 9.95 -7.34
CA LEU A 37 -21.16 9.17 -6.20
C LEU A 37 -20.44 10.04 -5.15
N ASN A 38 -20.25 11.33 -5.41
CA ASN A 38 -19.34 12.18 -4.62
C ASN A 38 -17.98 11.52 -4.43
N LEU A 39 -17.41 11.01 -5.54
CA LEU A 39 -16.17 10.27 -5.58
C LEU A 39 -15.12 11.04 -6.37
N ARG A 40 -13.91 11.10 -5.83
CA ARG A 40 -12.69 11.55 -6.52
C ARG A 40 -11.73 10.39 -6.62
N GLY A 41 -10.96 10.34 -7.70
CA GLY A 41 -9.93 9.30 -7.85
C GLY A 41 -8.73 9.77 -8.66
N VAL A 42 -7.64 9.03 -8.52
CA VAL A 42 -6.42 9.21 -9.28
C VAL A 42 -5.65 7.89 -9.36
N PHE A 43 -5.02 7.65 -10.50
CA PHE A 43 -4.08 6.54 -10.65
C PHE A 43 -2.66 7.01 -10.30
N LEU A 44 -1.98 6.22 -9.48
CA LEU A 44 -0.54 6.32 -9.25
C LEU A 44 0.15 5.16 -9.97
N THR A 45 1.19 5.45 -10.75
CA THR A 45 1.85 4.45 -11.58
C THR A 45 3.36 4.50 -11.41
N ASN A 46 4.04 3.40 -11.74
CA ASN A 46 5.49 3.35 -11.90
C ASN A 46 5.87 2.92 -13.33
N GLN A 47 7.18 2.92 -13.62
CA GLN A 47 7.70 2.55 -14.94
C GLN A 47 7.52 1.06 -15.28
N ASP A 48 7.29 0.21 -14.28
CA ASP A 48 7.09 -1.24 -14.46
C ASP A 48 5.65 -1.60 -14.83
N GLY A 49 4.75 -0.59 -14.96
CA GLY A 49 3.35 -0.79 -15.31
C GLY A 49 2.46 -1.16 -14.13
N PHE A 50 2.96 -1.09 -12.88
CA PHE A 50 2.12 -1.23 -11.70
C PHE A 50 1.27 0.04 -11.50
N ALA A 51 0.00 -0.12 -11.15
CA ALA A 51 -0.91 0.99 -10.89
C ALA A 51 -1.74 0.76 -9.62
N ILE A 52 -1.88 1.82 -8.81
CA ILE A 52 -2.86 1.91 -7.72
C ILE A 52 -3.88 2.97 -8.11
N GLU A 53 -5.16 2.64 -8.05
CA GLU A 53 -6.25 3.61 -8.13
C GLU A 53 -6.61 4.04 -6.71
N LEU A 54 -6.30 5.27 -6.35
CA LEU A 54 -6.72 5.87 -5.08
C LEU A 54 -8.10 6.49 -5.24
N LEU A 55 -9.02 6.15 -4.33
CA LEU A 55 -10.42 6.54 -4.38
C LEU A 55 -10.85 7.17 -3.04
N GLU A 56 -11.35 8.39 -3.09
CA GLU A 56 -11.99 9.07 -1.95
C GLU A 56 -13.46 9.25 -2.24
N ARG A 57 -14.31 8.80 -1.34
CA ARG A 57 -15.76 9.01 -1.41
C ARG A 57 -16.28 9.63 -0.13
N THR A 58 -17.07 10.68 -0.26
CA THR A 58 -17.73 11.32 0.89
C THR A 58 -18.57 10.31 1.67
N GLY A 59 -18.36 10.26 2.98
CA GLY A 59 -19.09 9.35 3.89
C GLY A 59 -18.49 7.95 3.96
N SER A 60 -17.33 7.69 3.34
CA SER A 60 -16.61 6.42 3.53
C SER A 60 -16.20 6.24 5.00
N GLN A 61 -16.12 5.00 5.43
CA GLN A 61 -15.77 4.61 6.80
C GLN A 61 -14.48 3.79 6.80
N PRO A 62 -13.72 3.81 7.90
CA PRO A 62 -12.55 2.95 8.04
C PRO A 62 -12.92 1.47 7.81
N GLY A 63 -12.08 0.78 7.06
CA GLY A 63 -12.13 -0.67 6.92
C GLY A 63 -11.44 -1.39 8.07
N LEU A 64 -10.96 -2.60 7.80
CA LEU A 64 -10.17 -3.36 8.75
C LEU A 64 -8.88 -2.59 9.10
N GLN A 65 -8.61 -2.46 10.39
CA GLN A 65 -7.41 -1.81 10.93
C GLN A 65 -6.64 -2.81 11.81
N PRO A 66 -5.93 -3.77 11.21
CA PRO A 66 -5.24 -4.79 11.98
C PRO A 66 -4.07 -4.19 12.75
N ASP A 67 -3.90 -4.64 13.99
CA ASP A 67 -2.77 -4.31 14.84
C ASP A 67 -1.60 -5.28 14.66
N SER A 68 -1.82 -6.38 13.96
CA SER A 68 -0.83 -7.41 13.67
C SER A 68 -1.17 -8.17 12.39
N VAL A 69 -0.16 -8.80 11.78
CA VAL A 69 -0.36 -9.65 10.58
C VAL A 69 -1.27 -10.84 10.90
N PRO A 70 -1.09 -11.60 12.01
CA PRO A 70 -2.02 -12.67 12.36
C PRO A 70 -3.47 -12.22 12.48
N THR A 71 -3.73 -11.05 13.06
CA THR A 71 -5.10 -10.48 13.15
C THR A 71 -5.68 -10.17 11.77
N ALA A 72 -4.89 -9.60 10.87
CA ALA A 72 -5.32 -9.31 9.49
C ALA A 72 -5.77 -10.58 8.75
N LEU A 73 -5.10 -11.71 8.97
CA LEU A 73 -5.38 -12.99 8.32
C LEU A 73 -6.67 -13.69 8.83
N LEU A 74 -7.33 -13.16 9.85
CA LEU A 74 -8.62 -13.69 10.32
C LEU A 74 -9.81 -13.20 9.49
N THR A 75 -9.61 -12.23 8.60
CA THR A 75 -10.68 -11.66 7.77
C THR A 75 -10.46 -12.02 6.29
N TRP A 76 -11.49 -12.56 5.66
CA TRP A 76 -11.43 -12.89 4.22
C TRP A 76 -11.40 -11.62 3.37
N GLY A 77 -10.67 -11.68 2.27
CA GLY A 77 -10.57 -10.60 1.29
C GLY A 77 -9.12 -10.19 1.03
N PHE A 78 -8.95 -8.99 0.49
CA PHE A 78 -7.62 -8.43 0.30
C PHE A 78 -6.97 -8.15 1.65
N SER A 79 -5.75 -8.62 1.82
CA SER A 79 -5.02 -8.51 3.08
C SER A 79 -4.06 -7.32 3.07
N HIS A 80 -3.20 -7.23 2.05
CA HIS A 80 -2.14 -6.22 1.98
C HIS A 80 -1.67 -5.97 0.55
N LEU A 81 -1.04 -4.83 0.33
CA LEU A 81 -0.15 -4.60 -0.82
C LEU A 81 1.26 -5.04 -0.44
N CYS A 82 2.01 -5.59 -1.40
CA CYS A 82 3.39 -5.98 -1.19
C CYS A 82 4.30 -5.26 -2.18
N PHE A 83 5.30 -4.52 -1.66
CA PHE A 83 6.32 -3.86 -2.46
C PHE A 83 7.65 -4.58 -2.32
N ARG A 84 8.23 -4.97 -3.45
CA ARG A 84 9.58 -5.53 -3.49
C ARG A 84 10.61 -4.42 -3.59
N VAL A 85 11.59 -4.45 -2.71
CA VAL A 85 12.66 -3.46 -2.60
C VAL A 85 14.03 -4.13 -2.62
N ALA A 86 15.10 -3.35 -2.78
CA ALA A 86 16.47 -3.87 -2.72
C ALA A 86 16.87 -4.24 -1.27
N GLU A 87 16.50 -3.39 -0.32
CA GLU A 87 16.78 -3.54 1.11
C GLU A 87 15.55 -3.10 1.91
N VAL A 88 15.10 -3.95 2.84
CA VAL A 88 13.87 -3.71 3.62
C VAL A 88 14.07 -2.64 4.69
N GLU A 89 15.16 -2.72 5.46
CA GLU A 89 15.38 -1.85 6.62
C GLU A 89 15.32 -0.35 6.28
N PRO A 90 16.06 0.19 5.27
CA PRO A 90 16.00 1.60 4.94
C PRO A 90 14.60 2.08 4.53
N VAL A 91 13.87 1.24 3.77
CA VAL A 91 12.51 1.56 3.33
C VAL A 91 11.55 1.54 4.51
N HIS A 92 11.65 0.54 5.38
CA HIS A 92 10.84 0.46 6.60
C HIS A 92 11.00 1.71 7.47
N GLN A 93 12.24 2.10 7.77
CA GLN A 93 12.52 3.30 8.56
C GLN A 93 12.01 4.60 7.89
N LYS A 94 12.16 4.71 6.57
CA LYS A 94 11.58 5.82 5.80
C LYS A 94 10.07 5.90 5.99
N LEU A 95 9.36 4.78 5.84
CA LEU A 95 7.90 4.75 5.99
C LEU A 95 7.45 5.13 7.40
N LEU A 96 8.14 4.67 8.45
CA LEU A 96 7.88 5.08 9.83
C LEU A 96 8.08 6.59 10.01
N ALA A 97 9.17 7.16 9.46
CA ALA A 97 9.42 8.60 9.51
C ALA A 97 8.34 9.41 8.75
N MET A 98 7.68 8.81 7.77
CA MET A 98 6.55 9.39 7.02
C MET A 98 5.19 9.16 7.70
N GLY A 99 5.15 8.66 8.92
CA GLY A 99 3.94 8.48 9.71
C GLY A 99 3.23 7.14 9.52
N ALA A 100 3.83 6.16 8.83
CA ALA A 100 3.31 4.79 8.84
C ALA A 100 3.41 4.18 10.25
N LYS A 101 2.44 3.34 10.60
CA LYS A 101 2.47 2.57 11.85
C LYS A 101 3.22 1.26 11.64
N GLU A 102 4.19 0.94 12.49
CA GLU A 102 4.80 -0.38 12.49
C GLU A 102 3.77 -1.46 12.90
N ILE A 103 3.61 -2.46 12.04
CA ILE A 103 2.78 -3.65 12.30
C ILE A 103 3.64 -4.87 12.58
N MET A 104 4.77 -4.99 11.87
CA MET A 104 5.77 -6.02 12.10
C MET A 104 7.16 -5.47 11.75
N SER A 105 8.07 -5.51 12.71
CA SER A 105 9.46 -5.10 12.51
C SER A 105 10.17 -5.97 11.46
N VAL A 106 11.25 -5.44 10.90
CA VAL A 106 12.09 -6.14 9.91
C VAL A 106 12.60 -7.47 10.46
N ARG A 107 12.40 -8.54 9.70
CA ARG A 107 12.78 -9.91 10.08
C ARG A 107 12.88 -10.85 8.88
N PRO A 108 13.48 -12.05 9.05
CA PRO A 108 13.41 -13.09 8.02
C PRO A 108 11.96 -13.48 7.70
N ALA A 109 11.66 -13.64 6.41
CA ALA A 109 10.41 -14.20 5.93
C ALA A 109 10.40 -15.73 6.11
N PRO A 110 9.23 -16.40 6.01
CA PRO A 110 9.17 -17.86 5.92
C PRO A 110 9.94 -18.43 4.72
N GLU A 111 10.10 -17.66 3.65
CA GLU A 111 10.91 -18.01 2.49
C GLU A 111 12.41 -17.82 2.82
N PRO A 112 13.25 -18.85 2.66
CA PRO A 112 14.68 -18.77 3.00
C PRO A 112 15.42 -17.66 2.25
N GLY A 113 16.19 -16.85 3.00
CA GLY A 113 17.03 -15.78 2.43
C GLY A 113 16.26 -14.51 2.04
N VAL A 114 14.99 -14.40 2.41
CA VAL A 114 14.15 -13.25 2.18
C VAL A 114 13.91 -12.51 3.51
N ILE A 115 14.00 -11.19 3.47
CA ILE A 115 13.68 -10.30 4.59
C ILE A 115 12.36 -9.60 4.29
N MET A 116 11.54 -9.38 5.32
CA MET A 116 10.25 -8.71 5.20
C MET A 116 9.96 -7.80 6.40
N SER A 117 9.02 -6.90 6.22
CA SER A 117 8.38 -6.14 7.28
C SER A 117 6.96 -5.75 6.89
N TYR A 118 6.16 -5.31 7.86
CA TYR A 118 4.83 -4.78 7.61
C TYR A 118 4.64 -3.44 8.30
N VAL A 119 4.04 -2.52 7.58
CA VAL A 119 3.56 -1.23 8.10
C VAL A 119 2.09 -1.05 7.74
N ALA A 120 1.40 -0.15 8.42
CA ALA A 120 0.12 0.37 7.96
C ALA A 120 0.30 1.79 7.45
N ASP A 121 -0.34 2.12 6.32
CA ASP A 121 -0.39 3.49 5.81
C ASP A 121 -1.20 4.40 6.75
N PRO A 122 -1.30 5.71 6.50
CA PRO A 122 -2.06 6.63 7.35
C PRO A 122 -3.55 6.29 7.52
N ASP A 123 -4.13 5.50 6.63
CA ASP A 123 -5.53 5.04 6.71
C ASP A 123 -5.67 3.63 7.30
N GLY A 124 -4.56 3.00 7.70
CA GLY A 124 -4.54 1.66 8.30
C GLY A 124 -4.44 0.51 7.30
N ASN A 125 -4.24 0.79 6.00
CA ASN A 125 -4.05 -0.25 5.01
C ASN A 125 -2.70 -0.93 5.19
N LEU A 126 -2.70 -2.27 5.18
CA LEU A 126 -1.51 -3.07 5.44
C LEU A 126 -0.60 -3.12 4.20
N ILE A 127 0.68 -2.87 4.42
CA ILE A 127 1.72 -2.88 3.38
C ILE A 127 2.86 -3.78 3.82
N GLU A 128 3.16 -4.78 3.01
CA GLU A 128 4.35 -5.62 3.13
C GLU A 128 5.51 -5.00 2.34
N ILE A 129 6.69 -5.00 2.92
CA ILE A 129 7.95 -4.65 2.26
C ILE A 129 8.83 -5.89 2.26
N ILE A 130 9.34 -6.28 1.09
CA ILE A 130 10.08 -7.53 0.92
C ILE A 130 11.27 -7.39 -0.03
N ASP A 131 12.36 -8.09 0.24
CA ASP A 131 13.59 -8.03 -0.59
C ASP A 131 13.79 -9.26 -1.47
N ARG A 132 12.73 -10.00 -1.82
CA ARG A 132 12.84 -11.18 -2.67
C ARG A 132 13.63 -10.90 -3.94
N LYS A 133 14.70 -11.69 -4.19
CA LYS A 133 15.63 -11.45 -5.31
C LYS A 133 15.09 -11.92 -6.66
N ALA A 134 14.10 -12.83 -6.66
CA ALA A 134 13.43 -13.32 -7.87
C ALA A 134 11.91 -13.07 -7.79
N ALA A 135 11.24 -13.03 -8.94
CA ALA A 135 9.78 -12.97 -8.97
C ALA A 135 9.17 -14.25 -8.36
N VAL A 136 7.98 -14.11 -7.78
CA VAL A 136 7.15 -15.27 -7.40
C VAL A 136 6.85 -16.08 -8.65
N ARG A 137 7.07 -17.38 -8.63
CA ARG A 137 6.80 -18.31 -9.73
C ARG A 137 5.68 -19.26 -9.39
#